data_9d74ab565c0e74b91a6e062671901e74
#
_entry.id   9d74ab565c0e74b91a6e062671901e74
#
_cell.length_a   1.000
_cell.length_b   1.000
_cell.length_c   1.000
_cell.angle_alpha   90.00
_cell.angle_beta   90.00
_cell.angle_gamma   90.00
#
_symmetry.space_group_name_H-M   'P 1'
#
loop_
_entity.id
_entity.type
_entity.pdbx_description
1 polymer ?
#
loop_
_entity_poly.entity_id
_entity_poly.type
_entity_poly.pdbx_seq_one_letter_code
_entity_poly.pdbx_strand_id
1 'polypeptide(L)'
;MNDATVIAADIQSVNGVIHAVDGVLLPSYVEYSLGTVAEVVLFDSDFTILAAALRQVDLLETVATVNDITVFAPDNAAFVAAGITSLDGFSDEDLTTVLTYHVLGARVLSTQLPEGGIAETLEGRNIYLGYLFGGRVLINGLTEIKAVDIEKSNGVIHVIDRTLVPPAGDIVDIAIALANADEGADFTVLTSLLASDEYSDIADAVRAQDNITLFAPNDAAFEAASGVIAGLTPEEIGEVLTYHASLGRNFSYDLVQGQNITMLNAQTVNVTTINGETIILQDKSADETNVIQVNIHGSNGVIHAINKVLIPNL
;
A
#
# COMPACT_ATOMS: atom_id res chain seq x y z
N MET A 1 30.58 23.79 4.17
CA MET A 1 31.11 24.80 3.19
C MET A 1 32.05 24.07 2.25
N ASN A 2 31.94 24.33 0.96
CA ASN A 2 32.93 23.84 0.01
C ASN A 2 34.30 24.41 0.39
N ASP A 3 35.28 23.55 0.70
CA ASP A 3 36.65 23.97 1.09
C ASP A 3 37.55 24.24 -0.11
N ALA A 4 36.97 24.35 -1.32
CA ALA A 4 37.71 24.62 -2.52
C ALA A 4 38.32 26.04 -2.49
N THR A 5 39.62 26.13 -2.70
CA THR A 5 40.38 27.39 -2.72
C THR A 5 40.66 27.82 -4.16
N VAL A 6 40.58 29.11 -4.43
CA VAL A 6 40.98 29.64 -5.72
C VAL A 6 42.51 29.62 -5.82
N ILE A 7 43.04 28.73 -6.66
CA ILE A 7 44.48 28.54 -6.85
C ILE A 7 45.08 29.41 -7.99
N ALA A 8 44.21 29.85 -8.91
CA ALA A 8 44.58 30.87 -9.91
C ALA A 8 43.31 31.70 -10.21
N ALA A 9 43.45 33.03 -10.03
CA ALA A 9 42.36 33.98 -10.23
C ALA A 9 42.56 34.76 -11.54
N ASP A 10 41.45 35.34 -12.03
CA ASP A 10 41.39 36.36 -13.07
C ASP A 10 42.07 35.96 -14.41
N ILE A 11 42.01 34.69 -14.79
CA ILE A 11 42.47 34.20 -16.08
C ILE A 11 41.52 34.76 -17.14
N GLN A 12 42.01 35.73 -17.92
CA GLN A 12 41.23 36.43 -18.93
C GLN A 12 40.92 35.55 -20.12
N SER A 13 39.66 35.59 -20.56
CA SER A 13 39.17 34.96 -21.79
C SER A 13 38.38 35.99 -22.59
N VAL A 14 38.14 35.72 -23.87
CA VAL A 14 37.43 36.64 -24.79
C VAL A 14 36.03 36.96 -24.33
N ASN A 15 35.38 36.03 -23.65
CA ASN A 15 33.96 36.11 -23.23
C ASN A 15 33.76 36.06 -21.72
N GLY A 16 34.82 36.10 -20.91
CA GLY A 16 34.70 36.04 -19.45
C GLY A 16 36.05 35.85 -18.73
N VAL A 17 35.93 35.56 -17.44
CA VAL A 17 37.06 35.29 -16.56
C VAL A 17 36.96 33.88 -16.01
N ILE A 18 38.03 33.17 -15.91
CA ILE A 18 38.16 31.83 -15.32
C ILE A 18 38.89 31.95 -13.98
N HIS A 19 38.35 31.34 -12.95
CA HIS A 19 39.07 31.08 -11.70
C HIS A 19 39.29 29.59 -11.57
N ALA A 20 40.54 29.17 -11.44
CA ALA A 20 40.84 27.77 -11.16
C ALA A 20 40.73 27.51 -9.66
N VAL A 21 40.12 26.41 -9.29
CA VAL A 21 39.92 25.97 -7.90
C VAL A 21 40.61 24.61 -7.70
N ASP A 22 41.04 24.32 -6.47
CA ASP A 22 41.71 23.07 -6.09
C ASP A 22 40.76 21.93 -5.72
N GLY A 23 39.45 22.18 -5.74
CA GLY A 23 38.41 21.20 -5.45
C GLY A 23 37.17 21.41 -6.31
N VAL A 24 36.35 20.40 -6.39
CA VAL A 24 35.04 20.50 -7.05
C VAL A 24 34.07 21.22 -6.14
N LEU A 25 33.40 22.25 -6.66
CA LEU A 25 32.33 22.91 -5.95
C LEU A 25 31.05 22.01 -6.00
N LEU A 26 30.73 21.44 -4.87
CA LEU A 26 29.51 20.60 -4.75
C LEU A 26 28.35 21.42 -4.20
N PRO A 27 27.14 21.27 -4.72
CA PRO A 27 25.96 21.76 -4.04
C PRO A 27 25.85 21.19 -2.63
N SER A 28 25.33 21.95 -1.67
CA SER A 28 25.26 21.55 -0.26
C SER A 28 24.56 20.20 -0.05
N TYR A 29 23.50 19.94 -0.81
CA TYR A 29 22.76 18.68 -0.72
C TYR A 29 23.60 17.46 -1.13
N VAL A 30 24.60 17.60 -2.00
CA VAL A 30 25.51 16.51 -2.36
C VAL A 30 26.47 16.22 -1.21
N GLU A 31 26.99 17.26 -0.55
CA GLU A 31 27.95 17.13 0.52
C GLU A 31 27.43 16.35 1.73
N TYR A 32 26.19 16.62 2.17
CA TYR A 32 25.61 15.89 3.29
C TYR A 32 24.98 14.54 2.90
N SER A 33 24.81 14.27 1.61
CA SER A 33 24.18 13.03 1.15
C SER A 33 25.18 11.87 1.04
N LEU A 34 26.50 12.14 0.88
CA LEU A 34 27.50 11.09 0.67
C LEU A 34 27.59 10.13 1.85
N GLY A 35 27.55 8.84 1.57
CA GLY A 35 27.58 7.78 2.56
C GLY A 35 26.21 7.49 3.21
N THR A 36 25.19 8.28 2.95
CA THR A 36 23.84 8.13 3.51
C THR A 36 22.86 7.45 2.56
N VAL A 37 21.64 7.14 3.01
CA VAL A 37 20.57 6.59 2.13
C VAL A 37 20.24 7.57 0.99
N ALA A 38 20.35 8.87 1.20
CA ALA A 38 20.14 9.88 0.18
C ALA A 38 21.15 9.79 -0.99
N GLU A 39 22.36 9.29 -0.75
CA GLU A 39 23.35 9.05 -1.84
C GLU A 39 22.80 8.11 -2.90
N VAL A 40 22.21 6.98 -2.50
CA VAL A 40 21.62 6.01 -3.43
C VAL A 40 20.51 6.65 -4.24
N VAL A 41 19.58 7.33 -3.56
CA VAL A 41 18.46 7.99 -4.23
C VAL A 41 18.90 9.07 -5.23
N LEU A 42 19.99 9.78 -4.93
CA LEU A 42 20.46 10.90 -5.76
C LEU A 42 21.27 10.45 -6.98
N PHE A 43 22.06 9.40 -6.85
CA PHE A 43 23.08 9.05 -7.84
C PHE A 43 22.81 7.75 -8.59
N ASP A 44 21.82 6.96 -8.16
CA ASP A 44 21.38 5.79 -8.89
C ASP A 44 20.28 6.17 -9.89
N SER A 45 20.48 5.79 -11.14
CA SER A 45 19.55 6.08 -12.24
C SER A 45 18.16 5.48 -12.06
N ASP A 46 18.04 4.45 -11.23
CA ASP A 46 16.78 3.75 -10.97
C ASP A 46 15.84 4.51 -10.01
N PHE A 47 16.33 5.58 -9.35
CA PHE A 47 15.56 6.36 -8.37
C PHE A 47 15.35 7.83 -8.77
N THR A 48 15.43 8.17 -10.06
CA THR A 48 15.34 9.58 -10.49
C THR A 48 14.00 10.23 -10.17
N ILE A 49 12.89 9.47 -10.21
CA ILE A 49 11.55 9.98 -9.85
C ILE A 49 11.46 10.20 -8.33
N LEU A 50 11.95 9.25 -7.52
CA LEU A 50 12.02 9.39 -6.06
C LEU A 50 12.88 10.59 -5.66
N ALA A 51 14.04 10.76 -6.30
CA ALA A 51 14.92 11.93 -6.07
C ALA A 51 14.21 13.26 -6.40
N ALA A 52 13.45 13.29 -7.49
CA ALA A 52 12.69 14.48 -7.87
C ALA A 52 11.59 14.79 -6.83
N ALA A 53 10.85 13.75 -6.36
CA ALA A 53 9.82 13.90 -5.35
C ALA A 53 10.39 14.44 -4.02
N LEU A 54 11.49 13.86 -3.53
CA LEU A 54 12.15 14.32 -2.29
C LEU A 54 12.64 15.76 -2.38
N ARG A 55 13.13 16.19 -3.57
CA ARG A 55 13.56 17.59 -3.79
C ARG A 55 12.38 18.55 -3.83
N GLN A 56 11.26 18.16 -4.44
CA GLN A 56 10.07 19.01 -4.56
C GLN A 56 9.54 19.41 -3.17
N VAL A 57 9.55 18.51 -2.22
CA VAL A 57 9.02 18.73 -0.86
C VAL A 57 10.12 18.98 0.20
N ASP A 58 11.36 19.28 -0.22
CA ASP A 58 12.49 19.58 0.65
C ASP A 58 12.85 18.49 1.69
N LEU A 59 12.50 17.22 1.43
CA LEU A 59 12.78 16.09 2.34
C LEU A 59 14.17 15.47 2.14
N LEU A 60 14.91 15.87 1.13
CA LEU A 60 16.21 15.26 0.82
C LEU A 60 17.22 15.40 1.95
N GLU A 61 17.31 16.59 2.58
CA GLU A 61 18.17 16.83 3.73
C GLU A 61 17.73 15.98 4.95
N THR A 62 16.43 15.86 5.16
CA THR A 62 15.87 15.03 6.23
C THR A 62 16.29 13.58 6.07
N VAL A 63 16.14 12.99 4.87
CA VAL A 63 16.54 11.61 4.57
C VAL A 63 18.05 11.41 4.70
N ALA A 64 18.85 12.45 4.44
CA ALA A 64 20.32 12.39 4.58
C ALA A 64 20.80 12.50 6.03
N THR A 65 20.05 13.19 6.90
CA THR A 65 20.53 13.58 8.24
C THR A 65 19.87 12.81 9.38
N VAL A 66 18.66 12.28 9.19
CA VAL A 66 18.00 11.43 10.19
C VAL A 66 18.73 10.09 10.27
N ASN A 67 19.04 9.64 11.49
CA ASN A 67 19.72 8.37 11.73
C ASN A 67 18.74 7.23 11.99
N ASP A 68 19.22 6.02 11.78
CA ASP A 68 18.51 4.76 12.06
C ASP A 68 17.15 4.66 11.34
N ILE A 69 17.14 5.02 10.05
CA ILE A 69 15.94 4.90 9.22
C ILE A 69 15.99 3.66 8.32
N THR A 70 14.79 3.17 7.97
CA THR A 70 14.60 2.20 6.89
C THR A 70 13.77 2.85 5.80
N VAL A 71 14.27 2.83 4.58
CA VAL A 71 13.57 3.38 3.41
C VAL A 71 13.13 2.23 2.50
N PHE A 72 11.85 2.08 2.30
CA PHE A 72 11.28 1.26 1.23
C PHE A 72 11.25 2.09 -0.04
N ALA A 73 12.28 1.96 -0.88
CA ALA A 73 12.49 2.82 -2.04
C ALA A 73 11.84 2.25 -3.30
N PRO A 74 10.77 2.87 -3.82
CA PRO A 74 10.24 2.51 -5.13
C PRO A 74 11.21 2.94 -6.22
N ASP A 75 11.56 2.03 -7.13
CA ASP A 75 12.32 2.36 -8.32
C ASP A 75 11.45 3.08 -9.37
N ASN A 76 12.06 3.58 -10.43
CA ASN A 76 11.30 4.26 -11.51
C ASN A 76 10.22 3.37 -12.12
N ALA A 77 10.47 2.05 -12.21
CA ALA A 77 9.48 1.10 -12.74
C ALA A 77 8.27 0.97 -11.80
N ALA A 78 8.49 1.06 -10.48
CA ALA A 78 7.42 1.07 -9.48
C ALA A 78 6.50 2.29 -9.62
N PHE A 79 7.07 3.47 -9.88
CA PHE A 79 6.29 4.68 -10.17
C PHE A 79 5.49 4.56 -11.47
N VAL A 80 6.13 4.08 -12.53
CA VAL A 80 5.47 3.87 -13.83
C VAL A 80 4.33 2.85 -13.70
N ALA A 81 4.51 1.77 -12.95
CA ALA A 81 3.46 0.77 -12.69
C ALA A 81 2.26 1.35 -11.92
N ALA A 82 2.49 2.39 -11.11
CA ALA A 82 1.44 3.16 -10.44
C ALA A 82 0.81 4.25 -11.33
N GLY A 83 1.21 4.35 -12.62
CA GLY A 83 0.77 5.39 -13.53
C GLY A 83 1.44 6.75 -13.32
N ILE A 84 2.45 6.82 -12.45
CA ILE A 84 3.15 8.05 -12.09
C ILE A 84 4.38 8.22 -13.02
N THR A 85 4.20 8.94 -14.10
CA THR A 85 5.28 9.27 -15.06
C THR A 85 5.80 10.70 -14.90
N SER A 86 5.06 11.55 -14.19
CA SER A 86 5.39 12.92 -13.81
C SER A 86 4.85 13.18 -12.40
N LEU A 87 5.46 14.13 -11.71
CA LEU A 87 4.98 14.62 -10.41
C LEU A 87 4.00 15.79 -10.56
N ASP A 88 3.74 16.22 -11.79
CA ASP A 88 2.77 17.28 -12.08
C ASP A 88 1.37 16.86 -11.61
N GLY A 89 0.73 17.71 -10.83
CA GLY A 89 -0.61 17.44 -10.30
C GLY A 89 -0.65 16.83 -8.90
N PHE A 90 0.49 16.41 -8.35
CA PHE A 90 0.58 16.06 -6.92
C PHE A 90 0.82 17.32 -6.08
N SER A 91 0.06 17.48 -5.00
CA SER A 91 0.37 18.50 -4.02
C SER A 91 1.60 18.13 -3.19
N ASP A 92 2.29 19.14 -2.64
CA ASP A 92 3.43 18.89 -1.75
C ASP A 92 3.01 18.12 -0.47
N GLU A 93 1.76 18.28 -0.02
CA GLU A 93 1.19 17.55 1.11
C GLU A 93 1.00 16.07 0.76
N ASP A 94 0.43 15.75 -0.41
CA ASP A 94 0.25 14.37 -0.87
C ASP A 94 1.61 13.66 -1.05
N LEU A 95 2.58 14.34 -1.68
CA LEU A 95 3.92 13.80 -1.84
C LEU A 95 4.60 13.57 -0.49
N THR A 96 4.49 14.50 0.45
CA THR A 96 5.04 14.36 1.80
C THR A 96 4.44 13.16 2.52
N THR A 97 3.12 13.01 2.45
CA THR A 97 2.38 11.89 3.03
C THR A 97 2.84 10.55 2.45
N VAL A 98 2.90 10.44 1.13
CA VAL A 98 3.37 9.23 0.44
C VAL A 98 4.83 8.93 0.78
N LEU A 99 5.73 9.92 0.71
CA LEU A 99 7.16 9.73 0.98
C LEU A 99 7.44 9.32 2.43
N THR A 100 6.75 9.92 3.41
CA THR A 100 6.90 9.55 4.82
C THR A 100 6.28 8.19 5.15
N TYR A 101 5.29 7.74 4.39
CA TYR A 101 4.75 6.38 4.47
C TYR A 101 5.72 5.29 3.96
N HIS A 102 6.75 5.67 3.21
CA HIS A 102 7.81 4.76 2.77
C HIS A 102 8.96 4.61 3.77
N VAL A 103 8.92 5.29 4.91
CA VAL A 103 10.06 5.34 5.84
C VAL A 103 9.65 4.86 7.23
N LEU A 104 10.47 3.99 7.81
CA LEU A 104 10.40 3.63 9.23
C LEU A 104 11.43 4.43 10.02
N GLY A 105 11.08 4.86 11.23
CA GLY A 105 11.97 5.55 12.17
C GLY A 105 12.90 4.60 12.95
N ALA A 106 13.26 3.48 12.36
CA ALA A 106 14.18 2.49 12.92
C ALA A 106 14.97 1.81 11.79
N ARG A 107 16.20 1.41 12.08
CA ARG A 107 17.02 0.61 11.16
C ARG A 107 16.61 -0.86 11.25
N VAL A 108 15.95 -1.38 10.24
CA VAL A 108 15.41 -2.74 10.18
C VAL A 108 16.00 -3.49 8.99
N LEU A 109 16.86 -4.47 9.22
CA LEU A 109 17.37 -5.35 8.19
C LEU A 109 16.32 -6.39 7.78
N SER A 110 16.49 -7.01 6.61
CA SER A 110 15.59 -8.04 6.10
C SER A 110 15.36 -9.20 7.08
N THR A 111 16.41 -9.57 7.82
CA THR A 111 16.34 -10.61 8.87
C THR A 111 15.58 -10.19 10.13
N GLN A 112 15.30 -8.91 10.27
CA GLN A 112 14.59 -8.31 11.41
C GLN A 112 13.16 -7.90 11.04
N LEU A 113 12.80 -7.98 9.76
CA LEU A 113 11.43 -7.77 9.32
C LEU A 113 10.56 -8.87 9.95
N PRO A 114 9.56 -8.52 10.76
CA PRO A 114 8.75 -9.53 11.46
C PRO A 114 7.87 -10.29 10.49
N GLU A 115 7.87 -11.62 10.60
CA GLU A 115 6.92 -12.46 9.86
C GLU A 115 5.48 -12.20 10.35
N GLY A 116 4.57 -11.83 9.44
CA GLY A 116 3.22 -11.36 9.79
C GLY A 116 3.25 -10.05 10.60
N GLY A 117 4.34 -9.27 10.48
CA GLY A 117 4.60 -8.11 11.31
C GLY A 117 3.94 -6.84 10.85
N ILE A 118 3.83 -5.94 11.81
CA ILE A 118 3.32 -4.58 11.62
C ILE A 118 4.46 -3.63 11.91
N ALA A 119 4.68 -2.65 11.06
CA ALA A 119 5.65 -1.59 11.28
C ALA A 119 4.99 -0.22 11.08
N GLU A 120 5.16 0.66 12.06
CA GLU A 120 4.67 2.03 11.98
C GLU A 120 5.64 2.87 11.14
N THR A 121 5.09 3.60 10.17
CA THR A 121 5.85 4.49 9.30
C THR A 121 6.00 5.88 9.93
N LEU A 122 6.89 6.72 9.38
CA LEU A 122 7.01 8.12 9.82
C LEU A 122 5.76 8.96 9.53
N GLU A 123 4.92 8.52 8.62
CA GLU A 123 3.61 9.13 8.36
C GLU A 123 2.60 8.84 9.49
N GLY A 124 2.84 7.80 10.30
CA GLY A 124 2.04 7.41 11.46
C GLY A 124 1.08 6.24 11.22
N ARG A 125 0.90 5.80 9.97
CA ARG A 125 0.12 4.59 9.67
C ARG A 125 1.02 3.37 9.55
N ASN A 126 0.43 2.20 9.73
CA ASN A 126 1.14 0.94 9.67
C ASN A 126 1.28 0.41 8.23
N ILE A 127 2.40 -0.27 8.00
CA ILE A 127 2.55 -1.25 6.91
C ILE A 127 2.50 -2.66 7.50
N TYR A 128 2.07 -3.61 6.68
CA TYR A 128 1.88 -5.01 7.05
C TYR A 128 2.77 -5.87 6.17
N LEU A 129 3.58 -6.73 6.80
CA LEU A 129 4.58 -7.56 6.14
C LEU A 129 4.11 -9.01 6.10
N GLY A 130 4.10 -9.60 4.91
CA GLY A 130 3.77 -10.99 4.69
C GLY A 130 4.86 -11.74 3.92
N TYR A 131 4.97 -13.03 4.17
CA TYR A 131 5.97 -13.89 3.54
C TYR A 131 5.30 -14.88 2.61
N LEU A 132 5.71 -14.87 1.36
CA LEU A 132 5.33 -15.88 0.38
C LEU A 132 6.30 -17.04 0.38
N PHE A 133 5.81 -18.19 -0.12
CA PHE A 133 6.66 -19.33 -0.39
C PHE A 133 7.85 -18.91 -1.28
N GLY A 134 9.06 -19.32 -0.90
CA GLY A 134 10.30 -18.93 -1.59
C GLY A 134 11.01 -17.71 -0.98
N GLY A 135 10.54 -17.19 0.15
CA GLY A 135 11.20 -16.11 0.90
C GLY A 135 10.92 -14.71 0.36
N ARG A 136 9.95 -14.56 -0.54
CA ARG A 136 9.49 -13.23 -1.01
C ARG A 136 8.74 -12.53 0.09
N VAL A 137 9.00 -11.25 0.27
CA VAL A 137 8.31 -10.42 1.26
C VAL A 137 7.39 -9.45 0.55
N LEU A 138 6.13 -9.42 0.97
CA LEU A 138 5.13 -8.47 0.50
C LEU A 138 4.81 -7.45 1.58
N ILE A 139 4.63 -6.21 1.18
CA ILE A 139 4.11 -5.11 1.99
C ILE A 139 2.67 -4.86 1.59
N ASN A 140 1.76 -4.79 2.57
CA ASN A 140 0.31 -4.57 2.37
C ASN A 140 -0.31 -5.53 1.35
N GLY A 141 0.25 -6.74 1.24
CA GLY A 141 -0.25 -7.80 0.39
C GLY A 141 0.09 -7.70 -1.10
N LEU A 142 0.63 -6.58 -1.58
CA LEU A 142 0.82 -6.31 -3.02
C LEU A 142 2.23 -5.92 -3.41
N THR A 143 2.92 -5.14 -2.58
CA THR A 143 4.23 -4.57 -2.91
C THR A 143 5.34 -5.54 -2.54
N GLU A 144 6.10 -6.02 -3.52
CA GLU A 144 7.22 -6.94 -3.30
C GLU A 144 8.52 -6.19 -3.01
N ILE A 145 9.29 -6.69 -2.04
CA ILE A 145 10.66 -6.22 -1.81
C ILE A 145 11.58 -6.95 -2.80
N LYS A 146 12.13 -6.20 -3.77
CA LYS A 146 13.00 -6.71 -4.86
C LYS A 146 14.45 -6.87 -4.43
N ALA A 147 14.95 -5.94 -3.62
CA ALA A 147 16.30 -5.97 -3.09
C ALA A 147 16.30 -5.48 -1.63
N VAL A 148 17.10 -6.13 -0.82
CA VAL A 148 17.15 -5.89 0.63
C VAL A 148 18.56 -5.42 1.05
N ASP A 149 18.60 -4.79 2.23
CA ASP A 149 19.81 -4.53 3.00
C ASP A 149 20.88 -3.70 2.26
N ILE A 150 20.48 -2.67 1.50
CA ILE A 150 21.42 -1.67 1.00
C ILE A 150 21.76 -0.76 2.17
N GLU A 151 22.83 -1.15 2.89
CA GLU A 151 23.23 -0.47 4.11
C GLU A 151 23.99 0.82 3.83
N LYS A 152 23.65 1.89 4.57
CA LYS A 152 24.30 3.20 4.55
C LYS A 152 24.56 3.67 5.98
N SER A 153 25.33 4.75 6.12
CA SER A 153 25.75 5.25 7.44
C SER A 153 24.58 5.61 8.36
N ASN A 154 23.49 6.14 7.81
CA ASN A 154 22.33 6.61 8.55
C ASN A 154 21.10 5.70 8.44
N GLY A 155 21.17 4.57 7.72
CA GLY A 155 19.99 3.71 7.56
C GLY A 155 20.21 2.54 6.62
N VAL A 156 19.08 1.93 6.21
CA VAL A 156 19.04 0.83 5.23
C VAL A 156 17.95 1.10 4.21
N ILE A 157 18.16 0.65 2.97
CA ILE A 157 17.18 0.73 1.89
C ILE A 157 16.74 -0.68 1.51
N HIS A 158 15.45 -0.85 1.33
CA HIS A 158 14.82 -1.99 0.65
C HIS A 158 14.15 -1.48 -0.62
N VAL A 159 14.54 -2.01 -1.78
CA VAL A 159 13.93 -1.62 -3.05
C VAL A 159 12.63 -2.36 -3.25
N ILE A 160 11.59 -1.65 -3.63
CA ILE A 160 10.24 -2.18 -3.81
C ILE A 160 9.74 -2.00 -5.26
N ASP A 161 8.83 -2.91 -5.69
CA ASP A 161 8.29 -2.98 -7.05
C ASP A 161 7.05 -2.10 -7.28
N ARG A 162 6.50 -1.52 -6.23
CA ARG A 162 5.32 -0.64 -6.27
C ARG A 162 5.46 0.49 -5.27
N THR A 163 4.89 1.64 -5.58
CA THR A 163 4.79 2.76 -4.64
C THR A 163 3.79 2.41 -3.54
N LEU A 164 4.18 2.60 -2.28
CA LEU A 164 3.27 2.45 -1.14
C LEU A 164 2.36 3.68 -1.06
N VAL A 165 1.06 3.43 -1.09
CA VAL A 165 0.06 4.48 -0.92
C VAL A 165 -0.64 4.25 0.42
N PRO A 166 -0.62 5.23 1.33
CA PRO A 166 -1.36 5.11 2.58
C PRO A 166 -2.86 5.03 2.30
N PRO A 167 -3.62 4.19 3.04
CA PRO A 167 -5.06 4.04 2.82
C PRO A 167 -5.78 5.37 3.06
N ALA A 168 -6.65 5.76 2.13
CA ALA A 168 -7.38 7.04 2.18
C ALA A 168 -8.49 7.07 3.25
N GLY A 169 -8.86 5.91 3.81
CA GLY A 169 -9.90 5.78 4.81
C GLY A 169 -10.04 4.34 5.29
N ASP A 170 -11.09 4.05 6.03
CA ASP A 170 -11.45 2.68 6.40
C ASP A 170 -11.99 1.88 5.20
N ILE A 171 -12.23 0.57 5.38
CA ILE A 171 -12.67 -0.27 4.27
C ILE A 171 -14.06 0.11 3.72
N VAL A 172 -14.92 0.74 4.53
CA VAL A 172 -16.22 1.23 4.07
C VAL A 172 -16.02 2.50 3.22
N ASP A 173 -15.14 3.42 3.63
CA ASP A 173 -14.78 4.61 2.85
C ASP A 173 -14.15 4.23 1.52
N ILE A 174 -13.27 3.24 1.52
CA ILE A 174 -12.64 2.71 0.29
C ILE A 174 -13.69 2.09 -0.63
N ALA A 175 -14.62 1.28 -0.10
CA ALA A 175 -15.70 0.71 -0.91
C ALA A 175 -16.60 1.80 -1.51
N ILE A 176 -16.93 2.85 -0.75
CA ILE A 176 -17.70 4.01 -1.23
C ILE A 176 -16.92 4.77 -2.33
N ALA A 177 -15.61 4.96 -2.15
CA ALA A 177 -14.78 5.62 -3.15
C ALA A 177 -14.75 4.83 -4.47
N LEU A 178 -14.65 3.49 -4.40
CA LEU A 178 -14.70 2.60 -5.58
C LEU A 178 -16.08 2.60 -6.24
N ALA A 179 -17.17 2.68 -5.46
CA ALA A 179 -18.52 2.78 -5.98
C ALA A 179 -18.80 4.11 -6.71
N ASN A 180 -18.10 5.18 -6.35
CA ASN A 180 -18.24 6.51 -6.93
C ASN A 180 -17.14 6.87 -7.95
N ALA A 181 -16.32 5.91 -8.37
CA ALA A 181 -15.27 6.16 -9.35
C ALA A 181 -15.87 6.57 -10.71
N ASP A 182 -15.24 7.52 -11.40
CA ASP A 182 -15.70 8.00 -12.72
C ASP A 182 -15.61 6.91 -13.79
N GLU A 183 -14.61 6.02 -13.67
CA GLU A 183 -14.41 4.87 -14.55
C GLU A 183 -14.22 3.60 -13.70
N GLY A 184 -14.86 2.51 -14.12
CA GLY A 184 -14.73 1.22 -13.43
C GLY A 184 -15.40 1.18 -12.06
N ALA A 185 -16.44 2.01 -11.84
CA ALA A 185 -17.23 1.96 -10.59
C ALA A 185 -17.72 0.53 -10.35
N ASP A 186 -17.57 0.08 -9.09
CA ASP A 186 -18.02 -1.23 -8.62
C ASP A 186 -18.45 -1.11 -7.16
N PHE A 187 -19.13 -2.12 -6.61
CA PHE A 187 -19.67 -2.14 -5.24
C PHE A 187 -20.82 -1.15 -4.97
N THR A 188 -21.47 -0.62 -6.02
CA THR A 188 -22.55 0.37 -5.87
C THR A 188 -23.74 -0.19 -5.10
N VAL A 189 -24.08 -1.46 -5.32
CA VAL A 189 -25.16 -2.15 -4.61
C VAL A 189 -24.78 -2.36 -3.14
N LEU A 190 -23.57 -2.88 -2.87
CA LEU A 190 -23.08 -3.10 -1.50
C LEU A 190 -23.09 -1.81 -0.68
N THR A 191 -22.52 -0.75 -1.23
CA THR A 191 -22.42 0.54 -0.53
C THR A 191 -23.78 1.20 -0.34
N SER A 192 -24.70 1.03 -1.30
CA SER A 192 -26.10 1.50 -1.15
C SER A 192 -26.83 0.80 -0.02
N LEU A 193 -26.62 -0.52 0.15
CA LEU A 193 -27.18 -1.28 1.27
C LEU A 193 -26.59 -0.77 2.60
N LEU A 194 -25.27 -0.68 2.71
CA LEU A 194 -24.56 -0.23 3.92
C LEU A 194 -24.89 1.23 4.30
N ALA A 195 -25.26 2.07 3.34
CA ALA A 195 -25.63 3.46 3.56
C ALA A 195 -27.13 3.63 3.92
N SER A 196 -27.95 2.59 3.81
CA SER A 196 -29.36 2.66 4.17
C SER A 196 -29.54 2.70 5.69
N ASP A 197 -30.57 3.37 6.17
CA ASP A 197 -30.90 3.44 7.62
C ASP A 197 -31.08 2.04 8.24
N GLU A 198 -31.43 1.05 7.43
CA GLU A 198 -31.71 -0.32 7.87
C GLU A 198 -30.44 -1.12 8.19
N TYR A 199 -29.30 -0.81 7.53
CA TYR A 199 -28.05 -1.56 7.70
C TYR A 199 -26.86 -0.66 8.12
N SER A 200 -27.11 0.60 8.45
CA SER A 200 -26.06 1.54 8.90
C SER A 200 -25.32 1.03 10.14
N ASP A 201 -26.01 0.34 11.05
CA ASP A 201 -25.41 -0.28 12.23
C ASP A 201 -24.35 -1.34 11.86
N ILE A 202 -24.52 -2.06 10.74
CA ILE A 202 -23.54 -3.02 10.23
C ILE A 202 -22.30 -2.28 9.71
N ALA A 203 -22.51 -1.20 8.95
CA ALA A 203 -21.42 -0.36 8.47
C ALA A 203 -20.62 0.23 9.64
N ASP A 204 -21.30 0.75 10.66
CA ASP A 204 -20.69 1.28 11.87
C ASP A 204 -19.93 0.20 12.66
N ALA A 205 -20.47 -1.01 12.75
CA ALA A 205 -19.80 -2.14 13.38
C ALA A 205 -18.53 -2.54 12.63
N VAL A 206 -18.52 -2.49 11.30
CA VAL A 206 -17.36 -2.73 10.46
C VAL A 206 -16.30 -1.62 10.64
N ARG A 207 -16.72 -0.36 10.68
CA ARG A 207 -15.83 0.80 10.92
C ARG A 207 -15.16 0.76 12.28
N ALA A 208 -15.86 0.25 13.29
CA ALA A 208 -15.38 0.14 14.67
C ALA A 208 -14.31 -0.95 14.90
N GLN A 209 -14.06 -1.81 13.90
CA GLN A 209 -13.01 -2.84 14.01
C GLN A 209 -11.64 -2.27 13.61
N ASP A 210 -10.59 -2.61 14.37
CA ASP A 210 -9.21 -2.26 14.03
C ASP A 210 -8.60 -3.16 12.95
N ASN A 211 -9.10 -4.40 12.85
CA ASN A 211 -8.64 -5.38 11.87
C ASN A 211 -9.83 -6.20 11.40
N ILE A 212 -10.21 -6.00 10.14
CA ILE A 212 -11.34 -6.70 9.53
C ILE A 212 -11.01 -7.08 8.08
N THR A 213 -11.58 -8.18 7.61
CA THR A 213 -11.53 -8.60 6.21
C THR A 213 -12.94 -8.58 5.65
N LEU A 214 -13.13 -7.89 4.55
CA LEU A 214 -14.38 -7.85 3.80
C LEU A 214 -14.21 -8.61 2.47
N PHE A 215 -15.01 -9.64 2.27
CA PHE A 215 -15.19 -10.26 0.96
C PHE A 215 -16.34 -9.56 0.26
N ALA A 216 -16.01 -8.54 -0.53
CA ALA A 216 -16.99 -7.63 -1.14
C ALA A 216 -17.50 -8.19 -2.47
N PRO A 217 -18.79 -8.54 -2.59
CA PRO A 217 -19.39 -8.89 -3.86
C PRO A 217 -19.42 -7.67 -4.77
N ASN A 218 -19.01 -7.85 -6.01
CA ASN A 218 -19.12 -6.80 -7.01
C ASN A 218 -20.58 -6.64 -7.51
N ASP A 219 -20.84 -5.60 -8.30
CA ASP A 219 -22.21 -5.34 -8.78
C ASP A 219 -22.76 -6.47 -9.64
N ALA A 220 -21.91 -7.11 -10.45
CA ALA A 220 -22.29 -8.29 -11.24
C ALA A 220 -22.69 -9.49 -10.36
N ALA A 221 -22.05 -9.65 -9.19
CA ALA A 221 -22.40 -10.67 -8.21
C ALA A 221 -23.81 -10.43 -7.63
N PHE A 222 -24.14 -9.18 -7.32
CA PHE A 222 -25.49 -8.80 -6.85
C PHE A 222 -26.54 -8.96 -7.95
N GLU A 223 -26.24 -8.61 -9.20
CA GLU A 223 -27.14 -8.84 -10.34
C GLU A 223 -27.47 -10.33 -10.48
N ALA A 224 -26.46 -11.19 -10.43
CA ALA A 224 -26.63 -12.64 -10.50
C ALA A 224 -27.45 -13.21 -9.33
N ALA A 225 -27.32 -12.63 -8.14
CA ALA A 225 -28.03 -13.05 -6.92
C ALA A 225 -29.41 -12.37 -6.75
N SER A 226 -29.82 -11.49 -7.66
CA SER A 226 -31.02 -10.64 -7.51
C SER A 226 -32.30 -11.41 -7.20
N GLY A 227 -32.49 -12.57 -7.83
CA GLY A 227 -33.65 -13.43 -7.59
C GLY A 227 -33.69 -14.05 -6.18
N VAL A 228 -32.53 -14.35 -5.60
CA VAL A 228 -32.41 -14.85 -4.22
C VAL A 228 -32.63 -13.69 -3.25
N ILE A 229 -31.95 -12.58 -3.43
CA ILE A 229 -32.00 -11.41 -2.54
C ILE A 229 -33.42 -10.82 -2.47
N ALA A 230 -34.14 -10.77 -3.58
CA ALA A 230 -35.53 -10.27 -3.62
C ALA A 230 -36.51 -11.10 -2.78
N GLY A 231 -36.17 -12.31 -2.41
CA GLY A 231 -36.98 -13.18 -1.55
C GLY A 231 -36.66 -13.10 -0.06
N LEU A 232 -35.58 -12.36 0.31
CA LEU A 232 -35.10 -12.27 1.68
C LEU A 232 -35.83 -11.16 2.46
N THR A 233 -35.99 -11.39 3.75
CA THR A 233 -36.42 -10.36 4.70
C THR A 233 -35.23 -9.40 4.99
N PRO A 234 -35.49 -8.21 5.54
CA PRO A 234 -34.42 -7.31 5.96
C PRO A 234 -33.44 -7.94 6.94
N GLU A 235 -33.90 -8.72 7.89
CA GLU A 235 -33.06 -9.43 8.85
C GLU A 235 -32.13 -10.44 8.15
N GLU A 236 -32.65 -11.19 7.17
CA GLU A 236 -31.87 -12.15 6.38
C GLU A 236 -30.83 -11.44 5.51
N ILE A 237 -31.13 -10.26 4.97
CA ILE A 237 -30.14 -9.43 4.27
C ILE A 237 -29.03 -8.97 5.23
N GLY A 238 -29.36 -8.58 6.46
CA GLY A 238 -28.39 -8.29 7.51
C GLY A 238 -27.45 -9.47 7.81
N GLU A 239 -28.00 -10.69 7.87
CA GLU A 239 -27.20 -11.92 8.01
C GLU A 239 -26.28 -12.15 6.79
N VAL A 240 -26.77 -11.88 5.58
CA VAL A 240 -25.94 -11.95 4.37
C VAL A 240 -24.81 -10.93 4.43
N LEU A 241 -25.06 -9.68 4.79
CA LEU A 241 -24.04 -8.63 4.89
C LEU A 241 -22.96 -8.99 5.93
N THR A 242 -23.36 -9.46 7.11
CA THR A 242 -22.42 -9.88 8.16
C THR A 242 -21.65 -11.16 7.81
N TYR A 243 -22.20 -12.00 6.92
CA TYR A 243 -21.53 -13.19 6.38
C TYR A 243 -20.44 -12.87 5.37
N HIS A 244 -20.30 -11.62 4.94
CA HIS A 244 -19.23 -11.16 4.05
C HIS A 244 -18.04 -10.57 4.78
N ALA A 245 -18.10 -10.40 6.10
CA ALA A 245 -17.03 -9.83 6.89
C ALA A 245 -16.51 -10.81 7.94
N SER A 246 -15.20 -10.81 8.19
CA SER A 246 -14.57 -11.60 9.24
C SER A 246 -13.61 -10.75 10.06
N LEU A 247 -13.46 -11.07 11.35
CA LEU A 247 -12.45 -10.44 12.19
C LEU A 247 -11.04 -10.88 11.77
N GLY A 248 -10.09 -9.98 11.92
CA GLY A 248 -8.71 -10.15 11.48
C GLY A 248 -8.46 -9.54 10.11
N ARG A 249 -7.28 -8.96 9.94
CA ARG A 249 -6.80 -8.47 8.64
C ARG A 249 -6.09 -9.61 7.94
N ASN A 250 -6.80 -10.30 7.06
CA ASN A 250 -6.26 -11.43 6.31
C ASN A 250 -5.94 -10.99 4.89
N PHE A 251 -4.69 -10.70 4.60
CA PHE A 251 -4.25 -10.53 3.23
C PHE A 251 -4.28 -11.87 2.47
N SER A 252 -4.16 -11.83 1.16
CA SER A 252 -4.21 -13.05 0.34
C SER A 252 -3.15 -14.09 0.72
N TYR A 253 -2.01 -13.66 1.24
CA TYR A 253 -0.95 -14.56 1.72
C TYR A 253 -1.25 -15.21 3.08
N ASP A 254 -2.19 -14.68 3.86
CA ASP A 254 -2.64 -15.25 5.13
C ASP A 254 -3.71 -16.32 4.93
N LEU A 255 -4.33 -16.37 3.74
CA LEU A 255 -5.34 -17.36 3.42
C LEU A 255 -4.68 -18.71 3.11
N VAL A 256 -5.20 -19.78 3.69
CA VAL A 256 -4.66 -21.13 3.54
C VAL A 256 -5.73 -22.06 2.96
N GLN A 257 -5.35 -22.85 1.95
CA GLN A 257 -6.26 -23.84 1.39
C GLN A 257 -6.75 -24.83 2.45
N GLY A 258 -8.05 -25.04 2.50
CA GLY A 258 -8.73 -25.86 3.52
C GLY A 258 -9.07 -25.10 4.80
N GLN A 259 -8.70 -23.82 4.91
CA GLN A 259 -9.04 -22.97 6.05
C GLN A 259 -10.56 -22.68 6.08
N ASN A 260 -11.15 -22.73 7.28
CA ASN A 260 -12.47 -22.21 7.54
C ASN A 260 -12.33 -20.81 8.17
N ILE A 261 -12.84 -19.80 7.49
CA ILE A 261 -12.88 -18.42 7.98
C ILE A 261 -14.19 -18.21 8.71
N THR A 262 -14.14 -17.81 9.98
CA THR A 262 -15.33 -17.48 10.76
C THR A 262 -15.76 -16.05 10.43
N MET A 263 -16.99 -15.91 9.98
CA MET A 263 -17.59 -14.64 9.59
C MET A 263 -18.26 -13.94 10.79
N LEU A 264 -18.61 -12.66 10.66
CA LEU A 264 -19.21 -11.89 11.76
C LEU A 264 -20.55 -12.48 12.27
N ASN A 265 -21.32 -13.16 11.41
CA ASN A 265 -22.53 -13.88 11.82
C ASN A 265 -22.23 -15.26 12.46
N ALA A 266 -20.99 -15.55 12.82
CA ALA A 266 -20.49 -16.79 13.41
C ALA A 266 -20.59 -18.06 12.52
N GLN A 267 -20.98 -17.93 11.27
CA GLN A 267 -20.89 -19.01 10.29
C GLN A 267 -19.53 -19.03 9.61
N THR A 268 -19.23 -20.03 8.79
CA THR A 268 -17.91 -20.19 8.18
C THR A 268 -17.96 -20.24 6.66
N VAL A 269 -16.93 -19.64 6.04
CA VAL A 269 -16.61 -19.78 4.61
C VAL A 269 -15.30 -20.57 4.50
N ASN A 270 -15.26 -21.54 3.59
CA ASN A 270 -14.08 -22.37 3.38
C ASN A 270 -13.24 -21.84 2.21
N VAL A 271 -11.92 -21.80 2.37
CA VAL A 271 -10.96 -21.55 1.29
C VAL A 271 -10.65 -22.88 0.61
N THR A 272 -11.29 -23.17 -0.51
CA THR A 272 -11.20 -24.49 -1.16
C THR A 272 -9.97 -24.65 -2.04
N THR A 273 -9.56 -23.57 -2.71
CA THR A 273 -8.46 -23.61 -3.68
C THR A 273 -7.61 -22.36 -3.56
N ILE A 274 -6.27 -22.58 -3.52
CA ILE A 274 -5.28 -21.54 -3.76
C ILE A 274 -4.31 -22.08 -4.81
N ASN A 275 -4.27 -21.45 -5.98
CA ASN A 275 -3.37 -21.82 -7.07
C ASN A 275 -2.82 -20.56 -7.72
N GLY A 276 -1.63 -20.15 -7.32
CA GLY A 276 -1.04 -18.89 -7.72
C GLY A 276 -1.90 -17.70 -7.25
N GLU A 277 -2.45 -16.94 -8.18
CA GLU A 277 -3.31 -15.79 -7.87
C GLU A 277 -4.81 -16.16 -7.73
N THR A 278 -5.18 -17.42 -7.99
CA THR A 278 -6.56 -17.86 -7.89
C THR A 278 -6.88 -18.27 -6.46
N ILE A 279 -7.87 -17.63 -5.85
CA ILE A 279 -8.44 -17.98 -4.55
C ILE A 279 -9.91 -18.27 -4.76
N ILE A 280 -10.36 -19.46 -4.33
CA ILE A 280 -11.75 -19.88 -4.41
C ILE A 280 -12.27 -20.06 -2.99
N LEU A 281 -13.39 -19.42 -2.72
CA LEU A 281 -14.16 -19.56 -1.49
C LEU A 281 -15.37 -20.44 -1.75
N GLN A 282 -15.82 -21.14 -0.73
CA GLN A 282 -17.05 -21.92 -0.76
C GLN A 282 -17.85 -21.65 0.50
N ASP A 283 -19.08 -21.23 0.29
CA ASP A 283 -20.12 -21.13 1.31
C ASP A 283 -20.93 -22.43 1.42
N LYS A 284 -22.10 -22.38 2.03
CA LYS A 284 -23.01 -23.53 2.20
C LYS A 284 -23.76 -23.92 0.93
N SER A 285 -23.81 -23.07 -0.09
CA SER A 285 -24.48 -23.37 -1.35
C SER A 285 -23.75 -24.41 -2.21
N ALA A 286 -22.55 -24.79 -1.84
CA ALA A 286 -21.62 -25.63 -2.60
C ALA A 286 -21.16 -25.01 -3.94
N ASP A 287 -21.51 -23.79 -4.23
CA ASP A 287 -21.07 -23.03 -5.37
C ASP A 287 -19.71 -22.38 -5.11
N GLU A 288 -18.83 -22.41 -6.10
CA GLU A 288 -17.52 -21.75 -6.02
C GLU A 288 -17.66 -20.23 -6.19
N THR A 289 -17.02 -19.49 -5.30
CA THR A 289 -16.90 -18.03 -5.34
C THR A 289 -15.45 -17.66 -5.58
N ASN A 290 -15.17 -17.00 -6.70
CA ASN A 290 -13.80 -16.57 -7.00
C ASN A 290 -13.52 -15.21 -6.37
N VAL A 291 -12.36 -15.09 -5.74
CA VAL A 291 -11.77 -13.80 -5.41
C VAL A 291 -11.19 -13.22 -6.70
N ILE A 292 -11.72 -12.09 -7.14
CA ILE A 292 -11.36 -11.45 -8.44
C ILE A 292 -10.38 -10.30 -8.30
N GLN A 293 -10.30 -9.72 -7.10
CA GLN A 293 -9.28 -8.73 -6.74
C GLN A 293 -8.94 -8.91 -5.26
N VAL A 294 -7.66 -8.93 -4.95
CA VAL A 294 -7.17 -9.12 -3.59
C VAL A 294 -6.57 -7.85 -3.02
N ASN A 295 -6.52 -7.77 -1.68
CA ASN A 295 -5.67 -6.85 -0.94
C ASN A 295 -5.94 -5.35 -1.18
N ILE A 296 -7.20 -4.97 -1.38
CA ILE A 296 -7.59 -3.55 -1.37
C ILE A 296 -7.49 -3.09 0.09
N HIS A 297 -6.48 -2.26 0.38
CA HIS A 297 -6.07 -1.94 1.74
C HIS A 297 -6.79 -0.70 2.29
N GLY A 298 -7.47 -0.85 3.43
CA GLY A 298 -8.04 0.23 4.22
C GLY A 298 -7.33 0.41 5.56
N SER A 299 -7.53 1.54 6.24
CA SER A 299 -6.88 1.83 7.53
C SER A 299 -7.23 0.80 8.61
N ASN A 300 -8.47 0.31 8.62
CA ASN A 300 -8.97 -0.66 9.59
C ASN A 300 -9.07 -2.10 9.06
N GLY A 301 -8.74 -2.38 7.79
CA GLY A 301 -8.97 -3.70 7.24
C GLY A 301 -8.46 -3.91 5.82
N VAL A 302 -8.91 -4.99 5.21
CA VAL A 302 -8.62 -5.34 3.81
C VAL A 302 -9.90 -5.81 3.13
N ILE A 303 -10.06 -5.45 1.86
CA ILE A 303 -11.16 -5.91 1.01
C ILE A 303 -10.61 -6.89 -0.03
N HIS A 304 -11.33 -7.99 -0.22
CA HIS A 304 -11.20 -8.89 -1.36
C HIS A 304 -12.48 -8.84 -2.18
N ALA A 305 -12.41 -8.41 -3.42
CA ALA A 305 -13.54 -8.43 -4.32
C ALA A 305 -13.88 -9.86 -4.76
N ILE A 306 -15.13 -10.22 -4.73
CA ILE A 306 -15.65 -11.55 -5.09
C ILE A 306 -16.73 -11.46 -6.16
N ASN A 307 -16.83 -12.51 -6.99
CA ASN A 307 -17.74 -12.56 -8.13
C ASN A 307 -19.11 -13.19 -7.82
N LYS A 308 -19.38 -13.51 -6.55
CA LYS A 308 -20.68 -14.02 -6.08
C LYS A 308 -21.01 -13.49 -4.69
N VAL A 309 -22.28 -13.32 -4.40
CA VAL A 309 -22.76 -13.07 -3.04
C VAL A 309 -22.70 -14.39 -2.25
N LEU A 310 -22.02 -14.37 -1.11
CA LEU A 310 -21.97 -15.50 -0.18
C LEU A 310 -23.32 -15.63 0.56
N ILE A 311 -23.89 -16.81 0.55
CA ILE A 311 -25.20 -17.06 1.15
C ILE A 311 -25.03 -17.90 2.43
N PRO A 312 -25.40 -17.37 3.62
CA PRO A 312 -25.37 -18.12 4.87
C PRO A 312 -26.51 -19.14 4.93
N ASN A 313 -26.53 -19.97 5.98
CA ASN A 313 -27.74 -20.67 6.36
C ASN A 313 -28.73 -19.68 6.97
N LEU A 314 -29.79 -19.37 6.27
CA LEU A 314 -30.89 -18.51 6.68
C LEU A 314 -31.99 -19.31 7.37
#